data_00ef70ef11fa376d4579de7467281eff
#
_entry.id   00ef70ef11fa376d4579de7467281eff
#
_cell.length_a   1.000
_cell.length_b   1.000
_cell.length_c   1.000
_cell.angle_alpha   90.00
_cell.angle_beta   90.00
_cell.angle_gamma   90.00
#
_symmetry.space_group_name_H-M   'P 1'
#
loop_
_entity.id
_entity.type
_entity.pdbx_description
1 polymer ?
#
loop_
_entity_poly.entity_id
_entity_poly.type
_entity_poly.pdbx_seq_one_letter_code
_entity_poly.pdbx_strand_id
1 'polypeptide(L)'
;RRTQAAGTMSGGEQAMVSIGRGLMNEPKLLIIDEPSLGLSPALVSENFRVIRDICRAGTAVFLVEQNVRQTLAIAQRGYVLAQGRIVASGTAEELRGNEDVRKAYFG
;
A
#
# COMPACT_ATOMS: atom_id res chain seq x y z
N ARG A 1 13.36 7.58 -16.63
CA ARG A 1 13.33 8.43 -15.43
C ARG A 1 14.58 8.33 -14.56
N ARG A 2 15.49 7.45 -14.94
CA ARG A 2 16.74 7.27 -14.18
C ARG A 2 17.61 8.53 -14.16
N THR A 3 17.51 9.37 -15.18
CA THR A 3 18.31 10.59 -15.29
C THR A 3 17.65 11.79 -14.66
N GLN A 4 16.40 11.66 -14.22
CA GLN A 4 15.67 12.77 -13.61
C GLN A 4 15.99 12.87 -12.12
N ALA A 5 16.30 14.07 -11.63
CA ALA A 5 16.55 14.29 -10.22
C ALA A 5 15.27 14.07 -9.41
N ALA A 6 15.38 13.42 -8.24
CA ALA A 6 14.22 13.09 -7.40
C ALA A 6 13.41 14.32 -7.01
N GLY A 7 14.06 15.47 -6.78
CA GLY A 7 13.37 16.71 -6.40
C GLY A 7 12.50 17.33 -7.48
N THR A 8 12.64 16.88 -8.75
CA THR A 8 11.84 17.37 -9.88
C THR A 8 10.73 16.41 -10.28
N MET A 9 10.66 15.26 -9.61
CA MET A 9 9.63 14.24 -9.87
C MET A 9 8.32 14.57 -9.17
N SER A 10 7.21 14.09 -9.72
CA SER A 10 5.93 14.11 -9.03
C SER A 10 5.95 13.20 -7.79
N GLY A 11 4.99 13.38 -6.87
CA GLY A 11 4.89 12.51 -5.69
C GLY A 11 4.78 11.02 -6.05
N GLY A 12 4.03 10.69 -7.12
CA GLY A 12 3.91 9.31 -7.57
C GLY A 12 5.22 8.74 -8.10
N GLU A 13 5.96 9.52 -8.85
CA GLU A 13 7.27 9.12 -9.36
C GLU A 13 8.28 8.93 -8.22
N GLN A 14 8.25 9.79 -7.21
CA GLN A 14 9.11 9.67 -6.05
C GLN A 14 8.80 8.39 -5.26
N ALA A 15 7.53 8.04 -5.12
CA ALA A 15 7.12 6.79 -4.46
C ALA A 15 7.64 5.56 -5.23
N MET A 16 7.55 5.58 -6.55
CA MET A 16 8.05 4.48 -7.39
C MET A 16 9.57 4.34 -7.29
N VAL A 17 10.31 5.45 -7.27
CA VAL A 17 11.76 5.44 -7.09
C VAL A 17 12.12 4.86 -5.73
N SER A 18 11.40 5.24 -4.68
CA SER A 18 11.64 4.73 -3.33
C SER A 18 11.43 3.21 -3.24
N ILE A 19 10.36 2.70 -3.85
CA ILE A 19 10.09 1.26 -3.93
C ILE A 19 11.20 0.54 -4.69
N GLY A 20 11.63 1.09 -5.83
CA GLY A 20 12.69 0.52 -6.64
C GLY A 20 14.02 0.45 -5.89
N ARG A 21 14.37 1.47 -5.10
CA ARG A 21 15.56 1.44 -4.27
C ARG A 21 15.52 0.34 -3.23
N GLY A 22 14.36 0.14 -2.60
CA GLY A 22 14.17 -0.97 -1.66
C GLY A 22 14.42 -2.32 -2.31
N LEU A 23 13.92 -2.50 -3.53
CA LEU A 23 14.06 -3.76 -4.28
C LEU A 23 15.49 -4.05 -4.73
N MET A 24 16.32 -3.03 -4.95
CA MET A 24 17.70 -3.22 -5.38
C MET A 24 18.54 -4.02 -4.37
N ASN A 25 18.14 -4.02 -3.12
CA ASN A 25 18.81 -4.78 -2.06
C ASN A 25 18.24 -6.19 -1.89
N GLU A 26 17.31 -6.61 -2.73
CA GLU A 26 16.62 -7.91 -2.66
C GLU A 26 16.12 -8.24 -1.25
N PRO A 27 15.31 -7.37 -0.63
CA PRO A 27 14.89 -7.57 0.75
C PRO A 27 13.93 -8.76 0.87
N LYS A 28 13.96 -9.44 2.01
CA LYS A 28 12.95 -10.45 2.35
C LYS A 28 11.66 -9.82 2.82
N LEU A 29 11.74 -8.62 3.36
CA LEU A 29 10.60 -7.83 3.84
C LEU A 29 10.78 -6.38 3.40
N LEU A 30 9.75 -5.83 2.79
CA LEU A 30 9.69 -4.43 2.39
C LEU A 30 8.59 -3.75 3.21
N ILE A 31 8.93 -2.63 3.86
CA ILE A 31 7.98 -1.83 4.61
C ILE A 31 7.68 -0.56 3.81
N ILE A 32 6.41 -0.34 3.49
CA ILE A 32 5.98 0.80 2.69
C ILE A 32 4.94 1.58 3.49
N ASP A 33 5.22 2.85 3.75
CA ASP A 33 4.37 3.71 4.58
C ASP A 33 3.64 4.73 3.70
N GLU A 34 2.32 4.58 3.63
CA GLU A 34 1.39 5.47 2.94
C GLU A 34 1.81 5.84 1.51
N PRO A 35 2.08 4.84 0.63
CA PRO A 35 2.62 5.13 -0.70
C PRO A 35 1.63 5.87 -1.62
N SER A 36 0.34 5.89 -1.29
CA SER A 36 -0.67 6.57 -2.10
C SER A 36 -0.98 7.99 -1.62
N LEU A 37 -0.38 8.43 -0.50
CA LEU A 37 -0.70 9.73 0.08
C LEU A 37 -0.38 10.87 -0.89
N GLY A 38 -1.38 11.71 -1.16
CA GLY A 38 -1.23 12.88 -2.04
C GLY A 38 -1.17 12.57 -3.54
N LEU A 39 -1.41 11.32 -3.95
CA LEU A 39 -1.35 10.94 -5.35
C LEU A 39 -2.71 11.06 -6.05
N SER A 40 -2.69 11.24 -7.37
CA SER A 40 -3.89 11.15 -8.19
C SER A 40 -4.43 9.71 -8.18
N PRO A 41 -5.73 9.50 -8.45
CA PRO A 41 -6.30 8.15 -8.52
C PRO A 41 -5.56 7.20 -9.49
N ALA A 42 -5.11 7.71 -10.62
CA ALA A 42 -4.38 6.90 -11.60
C ALA A 42 -3.04 6.41 -11.03
N LEU A 43 -2.31 7.29 -10.34
CA LEU A 43 -1.03 6.94 -9.71
C LEU A 43 -1.23 6.02 -8.51
N VAL A 44 -2.31 6.19 -7.77
CA VAL A 44 -2.66 5.27 -6.67
C VAL A 44 -2.84 3.85 -7.21
N SER A 45 -3.64 3.69 -8.27
CA SER A 45 -3.88 2.38 -8.87
C SER A 45 -2.60 1.74 -9.38
N GLU A 46 -1.72 2.53 -10.00
CA GLU A 46 -0.44 2.03 -10.49
C GLU A 46 0.48 1.59 -9.34
N ASN A 47 0.55 2.36 -8.26
CA ASN A 47 1.35 1.99 -7.10
C ASN A 47 0.87 0.67 -6.48
N PHE A 48 -0.44 0.50 -6.32
CA PHE A 48 -0.98 -0.76 -5.78
C PHE A 48 -0.69 -1.94 -6.70
N ARG A 49 -0.73 -1.73 -8.01
CA ARG A 49 -0.37 -2.79 -8.96
C ARG A 49 1.10 -3.20 -8.80
N VAL A 50 2.01 -2.25 -8.66
CA VAL A 50 3.44 -2.52 -8.44
C VAL A 50 3.65 -3.29 -7.13
N ILE A 51 2.99 -2.86 -6.05
CA ILE A 51 3.09 -3.53 -4.75
C ILE A 51 2.59 -4.98 -4.85
N ARG A 52 1.46 -5.18 -5.54
CA ARG A 52 0.94 -6.53 -5.77
C ARG A 52 1.95 -7.40 -6.52
N ASP A 53 2.59 -6.86 -7.55
CA ASP A 53 3.56 -7.60 -8.35
C ASP A 53 4.80 -7.96 -7.52
N ILE A 54 5.24 -7.06 -6.64
CA ILE A 54 6.34 -7.32 -5.69
C ILE A 54 5.99 -8.49 -4.78
N CYS A 55 4.77 -8.51 -4.24
CA CYS A 55 4.29 -9.60 -3.40
C CYS A 55 4.26 -10.93 -4.16
N ARG A 56 3.79 -10.91 -5.39
CA ARG A 56 3.72 -12.12 -6.24
C ARG A 56 5.10 -12.65 -6.60
N ALA A 57 6.10 -11.78 -6.65
CA ALA A 57 7.48 -12.17 -6.90
C ALA A 57 8.17 -12.79 -5.67
N GLY A 58 7.51 -12.81 -4.51
CA GLY A 58 7.99 -13.48 -3.32
C GLY A 58 8.49 -12.59 -2.20
N THR A 59 8.48 -11.28 -2.37
CA THR A 59 8.84 -10.34 -1.30
C THR A 59 7.65 -10.15 -0.35
N ALA A 60 7.87 -10.34 0.94
CA ALA A 60 6.87 -9.99 1.95
C ALA A 60 6.78 -8.46 2.07
N VAL A 61 5.57 -7.94 2.09
CA VAL A 61 5.34 -6.50 2.19
C VAL A 61 4.48 -6.19 3.41
N PHE A 62 4.94 -5.26 4.23
CA PHE A 62 4.15 -4.65 5.29
C PHE A 62 3.73 -3.26 4.81
N LEU A 63 2.44 -3.09 4.53
CA LEU A 63 1.90 -1.87 3.93
C LEU A 63 1.07 -1.10 4.95
N VAL A 64 1.40 0.17 5.17
CA VAL A 64 0.60 1.10 5.95
C VAL A 64 -0.12 2.03 4.97
N GLU A 65 -1.46 2.06 5.01
CA GLU A 65 -2.23 2.77 3.99
C GLU A 65 -3.56 3.25 4.54
N GLN A 66 -4.04 4.39 4.06
CA GLN A 66 -5.38 4.91 4.37
C GLN A 66 -6.43 4.42 3.37
N ASN A 67 -6.02 4.04 2.19
CA ASN A 67 -6.91 3.53 1.15
C ASN A 67 -7.27 2.07 1.44
N VAL A 68 -8.28 1.87 2.26
CA VAL A 68 -8.68 0.55 2.76
C VAL A 68 -9.14 -0.37 1.63
N ARG A 69 -9.93 0.16 0.70
CA ARG A 69 -10.49 -0.64 -0.40
C ARG A 69 -9.39 -1.26 -1.26
N GLN A 70 -8.44 -0.45 -1.71
CA GLN A 70 -7.34 -0.95 -2.55
C GLN A 70 -6.38 -1.83 -1.78
N THR A 71 -6.11 -1.49 -0.52
CA THR A 71 -5.24 -2.29 0.34
C THR A 71 -5.81 -3.69 0.53
N LEU A 72 -7.09 -3.81 0.86
CA LEU A 72 -7.73 -5.11 1.06
C LEU A 72 -7.85 -5.92 -0.24
N ALA A 73 -7.79 -5.26 -1.38
CA ALA A 73 -7.81 -5.97 -2.67
C ALA A 73 -6.52 -6.75 -2.93
N ILE A 74 -5.39 -6.34 -2.32
CA ILE A 74 -4.08 -6.98 -2.53
C ILE A 74 -3.52 -7.64 -1.27
N ALA A 75 -4.01 -7.28 -0.08
CA ALA A 75 -3.50 -7.81 1.18
C ALA A 75 -4.03 -9.21 1.46
N GLN A 76 -3.26 -9.99 2.18
CA GLN A 76 -3.69 -11.29 2.70
C GLN A 76 -4.33 -11.13 4.08
N ARG A 77 -3.74 -10.30 4.92
CA ARG A 77 -4.22 -9.99 6.26
C ARG A 77 -4.09 -8.51 6.53
N GLY A 78 -4.88 -8.02 7.45
CA GLY A 78 -4.82 -6.62 7.84
C GLY A 78 -5.18 -6.35 9.28
N TYR A 79 -4.82 -5.16 9.70
CA TYR A 79 -5.19 -4.58 10.99
C TYR A 79 -5.77 -3.20 10.69
N VAL A 80 -6.96 -2.95 11.18
CA VAL A 80 -7.61 -1.64 11.02
C VAL A 80 -7.44 -0.86 12.31
N LEU A 81 -6.84 0.32 12.21
CA LEU A 81 -6.59 1.19 13.34
C LEU A 81 -7.51 2.42 13.28
N ALA A 82 -8.04 2.80 14.43
CA ALA A 82 -8.77 4.04 14.60
C ALA A 82 -8.39 4.63 15.95
N GLN A 83 -8.02 5.90 15.98
CA GLN A 83 -7.66 6.63 17.20
C GLN A 83 -6.60 5.90 18.02
N GLY A 84 -5.60 5.37 17.35
CA GLY A 84 -4.48 4.69 18.01
C GLY A 84 -4.78 3.28 18.52
N ARG A 85 -5.94 2.71 18.15
CA ARG A 85 -6.35 1.37 18.59
C ARG A 85 -6.63 0.47 17.41
N ILE A 86 -6.34 -0.83 17.57
CA ILE A 86 -6.75 -1.84 16.61
C ILE A 86 -8.24 -2.12 16.86
N VAL A 87 -9.07 -1.80 15.87
CA VAL A 87 -10.53 -2.00 15.95
C VAL A 87 -11.00 -3.22 15.19
N ALA A 88 -10.19 -3.76 14.29
CA ALA A 88 -10.47 -4.99 13.55
C ALA A 88 -9.17 -5.60 13.07
N SER A 89 -9.13 -6.92 12.97
CA SER A 89 -8.01 -7.65 12.40
C SER A 89 -8.49 -8.96 11.81
N GLY A 90 -7.74 -9.49 10.86
CA GLY A 90 -8.07 -10.77 10.23
C GLY A 90 -7.57 -10.85 8.79
N THR A 91 -8.11 -11.80 8.05
CA THR A 91 -7.85 -11.91 6.64
C THR A 91 -8.50 -10.75 5.88
N ALA A 92 -8.01 -10.46 4.68
CA ALA A 92 -8.63 -9.43 3.84
C ALA A 92 -10.11 -9.73 3.58
N GLU A 93 -10.43 -11.01 3.38
CA GLU A 93 -11.82 -11.44 3.16
C GLU A 93 -12.70 -11.15 4.38
N GLU A 94 -12.22 -11.49 5.58
CA GLU A 94 -12.94 -11.19 6.82
C GLU A 94 -13.15 -9.69 7.01
N LEU A 95 -12.14 -8.89 6.74
CA LEU A 95 -12.22 -7.44 6.87
C LEU A 95 -13.18 -6.81 5.86
N ARG A 96 -13.19 -7.31 4.63
CA ARG A 96 -14.17 -6.85 3.62
C ARG A 96 -15.60 -7.15 4.00
N GLY A 97 -15.82 -8.23 4.73
CA GLY A 97 -17.15 -8.63 5.22
C GLY A 97 -17.53 -8.00 6.55
N ASN A 98 -16.63 -7.31 7.21
CA ASN A 98 -16.90 -6.69 8.51
C ASN A 98 -17.75 -5.43 8.34
N GLU A 99 -18.92 -5.39 8.98
CA GLU A 99 -19.85 -4.27 8.85
C GLU A 99 -19.26 -2.95 9.33
N ASP A 100 -18.54 -2.95 10.44
CA ASP A 100 -17.95 -1.74 11.00
C ASP A 100 -16.89 -1.16 10.05
N VAL A 101 -16.08 -2.03 9.44
CA VAL A 101 -15.09 -1.63 8.44
C VAL A 101 -15.80 -1.08 7.21
N ARG A 102 -16.85 -1.73 6.74
CA ARG A 102 -17.61 -1.29 5.56
C ARG A 102 -18.27 0.06 5.79
N LYS A 103 -18.88 0.28 6.95
CA LYS A 103 -19.50 1.56 7.29
C LYS A 103 -18.48 2.69 7.37
N ALA A 104 -17.31 2.42 7.92
CA ALA A 104 -16.28 3.44 8.12
C ALA A 104 -15.54 3.81 6.82
N TYR A 105 -15.30 2.84 5.92
CA TYR A 105 -14.38 3.04 4.80
C TYR A 105 -14.96 2.75 3.42
N PHE A 106 -16.08 2.03 3.33
CA PHE A 106 -16.71 1.70 2.05
C PHE A 106 -18.09 2.32 1.89
N GLY A 107 -18.57 2.90 2.98
CA GLY A 107 -19.90 3.46 3.03
C GLY A 107 -20.12 4.61 2.15
#